data_0f51a424ee8b7cb6e0dce25366fc0719
#
_entry.id   0f51a424ee8b7cb6e0dce25366fc0719
#
_cell.length_a   1.000
_cell.length_b   1.000
_cell.length_c   1.000
_cell.angle_alpha   90.00
_cell.angle_beta   90.00
_cell.angle_gamma   90.00
#
_symmetry.space_group_name_H-M   'P 1'
#
loop_
_entity.id
_entity.type
_entity.pdbx_description
1 polymer ?
#
loop_
_entity_poly.entity_id
_entity_poly.type
_entity_poly.pdbx_seq_one_letter_code
_entity_poly.pdbx_strand_id
1 'polypeptide(L)'
;MKRNIKIISTIFFSASILASSAVTLEEAKALYNKGKYSEALPAFKELYKTPRNAKNASINQWLGVCLYKTGNIKESKKYFEYAATRSVAESNLYLSKIEFVSYNFDVAQTHMSKYIESLSKNDKPIPNDVNELMSKIRNAESMYDHVEKITIIDSINVNKNEFFKHYKISPSIGDFVSSDILPYEKPTTPTFVFATEGAEKLMWADVDSANVSHVYETTHLIDGSWEPYSTSDGMLSNGGEIRYPFMMPDGSTLYYSCNGEGSIGGFDIFMSRKNLEDGTYYQPQNIGMPYNSLYNDYLLVIDETTGVGWWASDRTQIPDSVTIYMFIPNEVRANYDSDDENLYSYAIVNSIKDTWQEGADFTPYFSKIAATNTSKKSDAKQFEIEVAKGVVYTSLSDCKTSEGRQYLEQYVDALKNYADKIKLLNEKRSKYNSATGGEKVQLKREILNSEKKLLKDQQQIQYLRNAVAKAERKR
;
A
#
# COMPACT_ATOMS: atom_id res chain seq x y z
N MET A 1 -47.99 40.51 45.44
CA MET A 1 -47.40 41.33 44.40
C MET A 1 -45.92 41.05 44.33
N LYS A 2 -45.46 40.19 43.34
CA LYS A 2 -44.05 39.96 43.09
C LYS A 2 -43.73 40.52 41.70
N ARG A 3 -42.87 41.54 41.66
CA ARG A 3 -42.41 42.19 40.45
C ARG A 3 -41.30 41.37 39.81
N ASN A 4 -41.52 40.87 38.60
CA ASN A 4 -40.48 40.26 37.78
C ASN A 4 -39.67 41.36 37.07
N ILE A 5 -38.40 41.45 37.41
CA ILE A 5 -37.43 42.26 36.67
C ILE A 5 -36.81 41.38 35.59
N LYS A 6 -37.14 41.69 34.33
CA LYS A 6 -36.43 41.13 33.14
C LYS A 6 -35.14 41.89 32.93
N ILE A 7 -34.02 41.23 33.15
CA ILE A 7 -32.69 41.74 32.74
C ILE A 7 -32.53 41.43 31.27
N ILE A 8 -32.58 42.45 30.41
CA ILE A 8 -32.23 42.37 29.00
C ILE A 8 -30.71 42.56 28.92
N SER A 9 -30.00 41.45 28.68
CA SER A 9 -28.56 41.47 28.39
C SER A 9 -28.35 41.85 26.93
N THR A 10 -28.00 43.09 26.70
CA THR A 10 -27.61 43.58 25.38
C THR A 10 -26.15 43.16 25.12
N ILE A 11 -25.97 42.10 24.33
CA ILE A 11 -24.64 41.69 23.83
C ILE A 11 -24.25 42.72 22.76
N PHE A 12 -23.36 43.65 23.11
CA PHE A 12 -22.65 44.46 22.12
C PHE A 12 -21.69 43.58 21.33
N PHE A 13 -22.08 43.19 20.13
CA PHE A 13 -21.18 42.64 19.14
C PHE A 13 -20.35 43.81 18.58
N SER A 14 -19.21 44.09 19.17
CA SER A 14 -18.22 44.97 18.60
C SER A 14 -17.62 44.31 17.37
N ALA A 15 -18.21 44.56 16.22
CA ALA A 15 -17.59 44.33 14.94
C ALA A 15 -16.37 45.26 14.85
N SER A 16 -15.20 44.74 15.25
CA SER A 16 -13.94 45.38 14.90
C SER A 16 -13.81 45.28 13.37
N ILE A 17 -14.16 46.36 12.70
CA ILE A 17 -13.74 46.62 11.32
C ILE A 17 -12.22 46.70 11.39
N LEU A 18 -11.54 45.55 11.19
CA LEU A 18 -10.14 45.54 10.83
C LEU A 18 -10.04 46.26 9.51
N ALA A 19 -9.66 47.55 9.57
CA ALA A 19 -9.19 48.28 8.40
C ALA A 19 -8.10 47.39 7.78
N SER A 20 -8.42 46.77 6.66
CA SER A 20 -7.49 46.00 5.84
C SER A 20 -6.42 47.00 5.40
N SER A 21 -5.34 47.13 6.17
CA SER A 21 -4.12 47.74 5.68
C SER A 21 -3.73 46.95 4.45
N ALA A 22 -3.60 47.59 3.30
CA ALA A 22 -3.18 46.95 2.07
C ALA A 22 -1.87 46.21 2.36
N VAL A 23 -1.90 44.88 2.31
CA VAL A 23 -0.72 44.05 2.61
C VAL A 23 0.38 44.48 1.66
N THR A 24 1.53 44.85 2.20
CA THR A 24 2.65 45.33 1.41
C THR A 24 3.35 44.14 0.72
N LEU A 25 4.05 44.41 -0.38
CA LEU A 25 4.87 43.42 -1.06
C LEU A 25 5.89 42.77 -0.10
N GLU A 26 6.45 43.58 0.81
CA GLU A 26 7.46 43.08 1.77
C GLU A 26 6.84 42.13 2.80
N GLU A 27 5.65 42.38 3.29
CA GLU A 27 4.93 41.47 4.17
C GLU A 27 4.57 40.16 3.47
N ALA A 28 4.06 40.23 2.22
CA ALA A 28 3.78 39.03 1.42
C ALA A 28 5.03 38.18 1.19
N LYS A 29 6.17 38.81 0.86
CA LYS A 29 7.47 38.13 0.72
C LYS A 29 7.98 37.55 2.03
N ALA A 30 7.80 38.24 3.14
CA ALA A 30 8.19 37.73 4.45
C ALA A 30 7.43 36.42 4.82
N LEU A 31 6.13 36.35 4.52
CA LEU A 31 5.32 35.12 4.68
C LEU A 31 5.78 34.03 3.73
N TYR A 32 5.98 34.36 2.47
CA TYR A 32 6.49 33.43 1.45
C TYR A 32 7.83 32.80 1.85
N ASN A 33 8.81 33.63 2.27
CA ASN A 33 10.13 33.17 2.68
C ASN A 33 10.11 32.28 3.94
N LYS A 34 9.07 32.42 4.77
CA LYS A 34 8.82 31.56 5.93
C LYS A 34 8.05 30.28 5.57
N GLY A 35 7.76 30.03 4.29
CA GLY A 35 6.97 28.88 3.84
C GLY A 35 5.47 28.95 4.17
N LYS A 36 4.98 30.12 4.64
CA LYS A 36 3.57 30.34 5.00
C LYS A 36 2.73 30.70 3.77
N TYR A 37 2.69 29.78 2.81
CA TYR A 37 2.10 30.02 1.49
C TYR A 37 0.59 30.33 1.56
N SER A 38 -0.14 29.67 2.45
CA SER A 38 -1.58 29.91 2.63
C SER A 38 -1.87 31.33 3.16
N GLU A 39 -0.99 31.87 4.03
CA GLU A 39 -1.10 33.24 4.55
C GLU A 39 -0.63 34.26 3.51
N ALA A 40 0.38 33.92 2.69
CA ALA A 40 0.90 34.83 1.64
C ALA A 40 -0.02 34.93 0.41
N LEU A 41 -0.76 33.84 0.10
CA LEU A 41 -1.59 33.77 -1.11
C LEU A 41 -2.60 34.91 -1.27
N PRO A 42 -3.41 35.29 -0.25
CA PRO A 42 -4.34 36.42 -0.37
C PRO A 42 -3.63 37.71 -0.69
N ALA A 43 -2.47 37.97 -0.07
CA ALA A 43 -1.66 39.16 -0.28
C ALA A 43 -1.14 39.26 -1.72
N PHE A 44 -0.58 38.17 -2.26
CA PHE A 44 -0.15 38.14 -3.66
C PHE A 44 -1.31 38.25 -4.66
N LYS A 45 -2.47 37.65 -4.36
CA LYS A 45 -3.69 37.84 -5.19
C LYS A 45 -4.14 39.30 -5.23
N GLU A 46 -4.07 40.02 -4.10
CA GLU A 46 -4.42 41.45 -4.05
C GLU A 46 -3.40 42.27 -4.82
N LEU A 47 -2.11 42.07 -4.60
CA LEU A 47 -1.04 42.76 -5.33
C LEU A 47 -1.16 42.57 -6.85
N TYR A 48 -1.51 41.36 -7.29
CA TYR A 48 -1.64 41.01 -8.71
C TYR A 48 -2.77 41.79 -9.43
N LYS A 49 -3.77 42.32 -8.71
CA LYS A 49 -4.87 43.08 -9.34
C LYS A 49 -4.41 44.36 -10.05
N THR A 50 -3.25 44.89 -9.70
CA THR A 50 -2.72 46.09 -10.37
C THR A 50 -2.04 45.74 -11.69
N PRO A 51 -2.28 46.46 -12.80
CA PRO A 51 -1.69 46.15 -14.11
C PRO A 51 -0.16 46.10 -14.11
N ARG A 52 0.49 46.91 -13.26
CA ARG A 52 1.94 46.90 -13.11
C ARG A 52 2.44 45.61 -12.48
N ASN A 53 1.79 45.16 -11.43
CA ASN A 53 2.18 43.94 -10.72
C ASN A 53 1.82 42.66 -11.51
N ALA A 54 0.72 42.65 -12.25
CA ALA A 54 0.36 41.56 -13.14
C ALA A 54 1.41 41.31 -14.22
N LYS A 55 2.15 42.36 -14.61
CA LYS A 55 3.29 42.25 -15.56
C LYS A 55 4.64 42.00 -14.88
N ASN A 56 4.68 41.85 -13.57
CA ASN A 56 5.91 41.57 -12.83
C ASN A 56 6.16 40.08 -12.75
N ALA A 57 7.27 39.61 -13.31
CA ALA A 57 7.62 38.19 -13.38
C ALA A 57 7.77 37.55 -11.98
N SER A 58 8.40 38.28 -11.03
CA SER A 58 8.59 37.78 -9.67
C SER A 58 7.27 37.61 -8.91
N ILE A 59 6.32 38.58 -9.08
CA ILE A 59 4.98 38.44 -8.46
C ILE A 59 4.23 37.26 -9.04
N ASN A 60 4.32 37.03 -10.36
CA ASN A 60 3.76 35.83 -10.98
C ASN A 60 4.39 34.57 -10.41
N GLN A 61 5.73 34.51 -10.29
CA GLN A 61 6.42 33.37 -9.68
C GLN A 61 5.93 33.10 -8.24
N TRP A 62 5.92 34.10 -7.37
CA TRP A 62 5.50 33.91 -5.97
C TRP A 62 4.04 33.53 -5.84
N LEU A 63 3.15 34.13 -6.65
CA LEU A 63 1.73 33.79 -6.69
C LEU A 63 1.54 32.34 -7.21
N GLY A 64 2.26 31.97 -8.26
CA GLY A 64 2.28 30.61 -8.78
C GLY A 64 2.70 29.60 -7.73
N VAL A 65 3.80 29.87 -6.98
CA VAL A 65 4.28 28.97 -5.90
C VAL A 65 3.25 28.88 -4.77
N CYS A 66 2.67 29.99 -4.34
CA CYS A 66 1.64 29.96 -3.30
C CYS A 66 0.44 29.11 -3.73
N LEU A 67 -0.04 29.27 -4.96
CA LEU A 67 -1.13 28.46 -5.51
C LEU A 67 -0.76 26.96 -5.58
N TYR A 68 0.43 26.67 -6.10
CA TYR A 68 0.93 25.29 -6.20
C TYR A 68 1.00 24.61 -4.83
N LYS A 69 1.62 25.30 -3.85
CA LYS A 69 1.81 24.78 -2.49
C LYS A 69 0.52 24.70 -1.66
N THR A 70 -0.54 25.38 -2.08
CA THR A 70 -1.88 25.29 -1.48
C THR A 70 -2.84 24.38 -2.25
N GLY A 71 -2.33 23.56 -3.19
CA GLY A 71 -3.11 22.57 -3.93
C GLY A 71 -3.84 23.11 -5.17
N ASN A 72 -3.72 24.41 -5.47
CA ASN A 72 -4.34 25.02 -6.65
C ASN A 72 -3.43 24.88 -7.90
N ILE A 73 -3.01 23.64 -8.19
CA ILE A 73 -1.98 23.34 -9.20
C ILE A 73 -2.39 23.85 -10.58
N LYS A 74 -3.62 23.55 -11.01
CA LYS A 74 -4.13 23.99 -12.34
C LYS A 74 -4.13 25.51 -12.50
N GLU A 75 -4.53 26.25 -11.45
CA GLU A 75 -4.52 27.71 -11.50
C GLU A 75 -3.09 28.28 -11.53
N SER A 76 -2.12 27.60 -10.88
CA SER A 76 -0.74 28.08 -10.78
C SER A 76 -0.01 28.09 -12.12
N LYS A 77 -0.34 27.19 -13.06
CA LYS A 77 0.35 26.98 -14.33
C LYS A 77 0.52 28.28 -15.13
N LYS A 78 -0.54 29.05 -15.35
CA LYS A 78 -0.50 30.29 -16.12
C LYS A 78 0.48 31.35 -15.57
N TYR A 79 0.68 31.38 -14.26
CA TYR A 79 1.59 32.33 -13.61
C TYR A 79 3.04 31.89 -13.81
N PHE A 80 3.32 30.59 -13.75
CA PHE A 80 4.64 30.06 -14.07
C PHE A 80 4.96 30.21 -15.56
N GLU A 81 4.02 29.96 -16.46
CA GLU A 81 4.20 30.20 -17.89
C GLU A 81 4.61 31.65 -18.16
N TYR A 82 3.87 32.61 -17.58
CA TYR A 82 4.22 34.02 -17.72
C TYR A 82 5.62 34.33 -17.17
N ALA A 83 5.96 33.84 -15.96
CA ALA A 83 7.25 34.11 -15.34
C ALA A 83 8.40 33.44 -16.12
N ALA A 84 8.22 32.24 -16.66
CA ALA A 84 9.20 31.55 -17.51
C ALA A 84 9.54 32.33 -18.78
N THR A 85 8.54 32.95 -19.45
CA THR A 85 8.79 33.82 -20.64
C THR A 85 9.59 35.07 -20.29
N ARG A 86 9.72 35.41 -19.01
CA ARG A 86 10.51 36.52 -18.48
C ARG A 86 11.80 36.07 -17.79
N SER A 87 12.28 34.90 -18.17
CA SER A 87 13.54 34.34 -17.71
C SER A 87 13.62 34.02 -16.20
N VAL A 88 12.48 33.80 -15.53
CA VAL A 88 12.46 33.24 -14.18
C VAL A 88 12.67 31.73 -14.27
N ALA A 89 13.91 31.31 -14.09
CA ALA A 89 14.32 29.92 -14.28
C ALA A 89 13.53 28.91 -13.42
N GLU A 90 13.27 29.27 -12.16
CA GLU A 90 12.55 28.43 -11.19
C GLU A 90 11.11 28.11 -11.62
N SER A 91 10.50 28.96 -12.47
CA SER A 91 9.19 28.67 -13.07
C SER A 91 9.22 27.40 -13.91
N ASN A 92 10.33 27.10 -14.60
CA ASN A 92 10.46 25.89 -15.40
C ASN A 92 10.49 24.64 -14.51
N LEU A 93 11.08 24.68 -13.31
CA LEU A 93 11.00 23.57 -12.36
C LEU A 93 9.55 23.25 -11.97
N TYR A 94 8.74 24.29 -11.68
CA TYR A 94 7.33 24.07 -11.34
C TYR A 94 6.49 23.63 -12.54
N LEU A 95 6.75 24.17 -13.71
CA LEU A 95 6.10 23.73 -14.96
C LEU A 95 6.42 22.25 -15.22
N SER A 96 7.69 21.85 -15.09
CA SER A 96 8.08 20.45 -15.22
C SER A 96 7.31 19.56 -14.26
N LYS A 97 7.19 19.95 -12.98
CA LYS A 97 6.41 19.19 -11.99
C LYS A 97 4.93 19.10 -12.34
N ILE A 98 4.34 20.15 -12.89
CA ILE A 98 2.93 20.17 -13.31
C ILE A 98 2.72 19.27 -14.52
N GLU A 99 3.59 19.36 -15.50
CA GLU A 99 3.49 18.53 -16.72
C GLU A 99 3.73 17.05 -16.42
N PHE A 100 4.67 16.73 -15.51
CA PHE A 100 4.92 15.36 -15.06
C PHE A 100 3.66 14.71 -14.47
N VAL A 101 3.00 15.36 -13.52
CA VAL A 101 1.77 14.81 -12.92
C VAL A 101 0.57 14.84 -13.88
N SER A 102 0.69 15.55 -15.01
CA SER A 102 -0.29 15.58 -16.09
C SER A 102 0.01 14.57 -17.20
N TYR A 103 1.03 13.72 -17.02
CA TYR A 103 1.50 12.74 -18.03
C TYR A 103 2.01 13.36 -19.35
N ASN A 104 2.39 14.64 -19.34
CA ASN A 104 3.02 15.33 -20.47
C ASN A 104 4.55 15.27 -20.32
N PHE A 105 5.11 14.06 -20.40
CA PHE A 105 6.50 13.79 -20.02
C PHE A 105 7.52 14.50 -20.89
N ASP A 106 7.32 14.59 -22.21
CA ASP A 106 8.14 15.32 -23.18
C ASP A 106 8.22 16.81 -22.81
N VAL A 107 7.08 17.43 -22.49
CA VAL A 107 7.00 18.83 -22.06
C VAL A 107 7.65 19.02 -20.69
N ALA A 108 7.44 18.07 -19.76
CA ALA A 108 8.06 18.07 -18.43
C ALA A 108 9.58 18.03 -18.55
N GLN A 109 10.12 17.15 -19.41
CA GLN A 109 11.55 17.03 -19.70
C GLN A 109 12.12 18.33 -20.31
N THR A 110 11.39 18.92 -21.24
CA THR A 110 11.78 20.20 -21.86
C THR A 110 11.91 21.31 -20.82
N HIS A 111 10.94 21.45 -19.93
CA HIS A 111 11.01 22.44 -18.84
C HIS A 111 12.13 22.15 -17.85
N MET A 112 12.31 20.89 -17.47
CA MET A 112 13.40 20.48 -16.56
C MET A 112 14.76 20.80 -17.15
N SER A 113 14.96 20.49 -18.44
CA SER A 113 16.20 20.79 -19.16
C SER A 113 16.54 22.29 -19.15
N LYS A 114 15.53 23.16 -19.38
CA LYS A 114 15.68 24.63 -19.30
C LYS A 114 16.09 25.08 -17.88
N TYR A 115 15.52 24.45 -16.86
CA TYR A 115 15.88 24.79 -15.47
C TYR A 115 17.33 24.38 -15.17
N ILE A 116 17.74 23.15 -15.51
CA ILE A 116 19.09 22.62 -15.33
C ILE A 116 20.09 23.48 -16.10
N GLU A 117 19.81 23.83 -17.37
CA GLU A 117 20.67 24.71 -18.17
C GLU A 117 20.87 26.08 -17.51
N SER A 118 19.82 26.63 -16.90
CA SER A 118 19.93 27.89 -16.19
C SER A 118 20.79 27.81 -14.93
N LEU A 119 20.77 26.68 -14.20
CA LEU A 119 21.65 26.43 -13.07
C LEU A 119 23.11 26.38 -13.54
N SER A 120 23.37 25.61 -14.59
CA SER A 120 24.72 25.46 -15.17
C SER A 120 25.30 26.79 -15.68
N LYS A 121 24.48 27.62 -16.34
CA LYS A 121 24.90 28.96 -16.79
C LYS A 121 25.27 29.92 -15.66
N ASN A 122 24.79 29.67 -14.46
CA ASN A 122 25.04 30.47 -13.27
C ASN A 122 26.00 29.77 -12.29
N ASP A 123 26.73 28.76 -12.73
CA ASP A 123 27.68 27.96 -11.93
C ASP A 123 27.05 27.40 -10.61
N LYS A 124 25.74 27.08 -10.65
CA LYS A 124 25.03 26.50 -9.52
C LYS A 124 25.00 24.98 -9.63
N PRO A 125 25.21 24.26 -8.51
CA PRO A 125 25.08 22.82 -8.51
C PRO A 125 23.64 22.42 -8.79
N ILE A 126 23.45 21.30 -9.49
CA ILE A 126 22.12 20.71 -9.69
C ILE A 126 21.74 19.97 -8.39
N PRO A 127 20.62 20.32 -7.72
CA PRO A 127 20.19 19.62 -6.53
C PRO A 127 19.82 18.16 -6.82
N ASN A 128 20.01 17.27 -5.83
CA ASN A 128 19.73 15.84 -6.01
C ASN A 128 18.27 15.58 -6.37
N ASP A 129 17.31 16.27 -5.73
CA ASP A 129 15.88 16.14 -6.02
C ASP A 129 15.51 16.52 -7.45
N VAL A 130 16.28 17.41 -8.09
CA VAL A 130 16.13 17.78 -9.51
C VAL A 130 16.61 16.64 -10.40
N ASN A 131 17.77 16.03 -10.07
CA ASN A 131 18.29 14.87 -10.81
C ASN A 131 17.34 13.67 -10.68
N GLU A 132 16.84 13.39 -9.48
CA GLU A 132 15.88 12.33 -9.22
C GLU A 132 14.59 12.55 -10.02
N LEU A 133 14.03 13.78 -10.01
CA LEU A 133 12.83 14.08 -10.79
C LEU A 133 13.09 13.96 -12.30
N MET A 134 14.25 14.38 -12.79
CA MET A 134 14.62 14.20 -14.20
C MET A 134 14.72 12.73 -14.59
N SER A 135 15.28 11.88 -13.72
CA SER A 135 15.29 10.43 -13.92
C SER A 135 13.87 9.84 -13.95
N LYS A 136 13.01 10.26 -13.00
CA LYS A 136 11.60 9.84 -12.97
C LYS A 136 10.85 10.25 -14.24
N ILE A 137 11.07 11.45 -14.74
CA ILE A 137 10.42 11.94 -15.97
C ILE A 137 10.82 11.04 -17.15
N ARG A 138 12.12 10.75 -17.32
CA ARG A 138 12.62 9.90 -18.42
C ARG A 138 12.10 8.47 -18.33
N ASN A 139 12.10 7.89 -17.12
CA ASN A 139 11.59 6.55 -16.92
C ASN A 139 10.08 6.49 -17.22
N ALA A 140 9.32 7.49 -16.73
CA ALA A 140 7.89 7.56 -16.96
C ALA A 140 7.55 7.75 -18.45
N GLU A 141 8.30 8.57 -19.19
CA GLU A 141 8.17 8.75 -20.64
C GLU A 141 8.38 7.41 -21.35
N SER A 142 9.49 6.71 -21.04
CA SER A 142 9.76 5.40 -21.64
C SER A 142 8.68 4.36 -21.32
N MET A 143 8.12 4.36 -20.11
CA MET A 143 7.04 3.44 -19.72
C MET A 143 5.72 3.82 -20.39
N TYR A 144 5.47 5.10 -20.58
CA TYR A 144 4.28 5.62 -21.24
C TYR A 144 4.26 5.25 -22.74
N ASP A 145 5.41 5.28 -23.39
CA ASP A 145 5.55 4.83 -24.79
C ASP A 145 5.32 3.31 -24.96
N HIS A 146 5.32 2.57 -23.84
CA HIS A 146 5.21 1.11 -23.83
C HIS A 146 4.11 0.62 -22.88
N VAL A 147 2.98 1.33 -22.80
CA VAL A 147 1.83 0.90 -21.97
C VAL A 147 1.35 -0.47 -22.39
N GLU A 148 1.36 -1.41 -21.48
CA GLU A 148 0.95 -2.79 -21.76
C GLU A 148 -0.56 -2.89 -21.99
N LYS A 149 -0.94 -3.64 -22.99
CA LYS A 149 -2.32 -3.99 -23.35
C LYS A 149 -2.81 -5.10 -22.43
N ILE A 150 -3.49 -4.76 -21.36
CA ILE A 150 -4.06 -5.73 -20.41
C ILE A 150 -5.58 -5.67 -20.42
N THR A 151 -6.23 -6.75 -20.03
CA THR A 151 -7.68 -6.79 -19.80
C THR A 151 -7.96 -6.79 -18.32
N ILE A 152 -8.49 -5.69 -17.77
CA ILE A 152 -8.85 -5.57 -16.36
C ILE A 152 -10.30 -5.97 -16.21
N ILE A 153 -10.56 -7.09 -15.50
CA ILE A 153 -11.91 -7.69 -15.43
C ILE A 153 -12.77 -7.12 -14.30
N ASP A 154 -12.14 -6.63 -13.22
CA ASP A 154 -12.83 -6.02 -12.09
C ASP A 154 -11.88 -5.13 -11.27
N SER A 155 -12.46 -4.32 -10.37
CA SER A 155 -11.70 -3.54 -9.39
C SER A 155 -12.50 -3.30 -8.13
N ILE A 156 -11.81 -3.23 -6.98
CA ILE A 156 -12.42 -2.98 -5.67
C ILE A 156 -11.59 -2.01 -4.85
N ASN A 157 -12.25 -1.03 -4.24
CA ASN A 157 -11.62 -0.13 -3.27
C ASN A 157 -11.68 -0.74 -1.87
N VAL A 158 -10.54 -0.81 -1.19
CA VAL A 158 -10.40 -1.44 0.13
C VAL A 158 -9.49 -0.61 1.02
N ASN A 159 -9.53 -0.88 2.34
CA ASN A 159 -8.63 -0.23 3.29
C ASN A 159 -7.17 -0.59 3.00
N LYS A 160 -6.30 0.42 2.98
CA LYS A 160 -4.87 0.28 2.65
C LYS A 160 -4.11 -0.67 3.59
N ASN A 161 -4.50 -0.77 4.85
CA ASN A 161 -3.79 -1.59 5.84
C ASN A 161 -4.13 -3.08 5.77
N GLU A 162 -5.20 -3.44 5.07
CA GLU A 162 -5.73 -4.81 5.03
C GLU A 162 -6.01 -5.31 3.60
N PHE A 163 -5.57 -4.57 2.59
CA PHE A 163 -5.92 -4.86 1.19
C PHE A 163 -5.52 -6.28 0.74
N PHE A 164 -4.41 -6.81 1.24
CA PHE A 164 -3.94 -8.15 0.88
C PHE A 164 -4.92 -9.27 1.28
N LYS A 165 -5.79 -9.06 2.29
CA LYS A 165 -6.84 -10.00 2.69
C LYS A 165 -7.94 -10.16 1.63
N HIS A 166 -8.00 -9.27 0.66
CA HIS A 166 -8.98 -9.28 -0.43
C HIS A 166 -8.50 -10.03 -1.68
N TYR A 167 -7.24 -10.44 -1.72
CA TYR A 167 -6.72 -11.28 -2.80
C TYR A 167 -7.26 -12.70 -2.66
N LYS A 168 -7.91 -13.20 -3.71
CA LYS A 168 -8.54 -14.52 -3.73
C LYS A 168 -7.72 -15.45 -4.61
N ILE A 169 -6.54 -15.79 -4.13
CA ILE A 169 -5.58 -16.65 -4.82
C ILE A 169 -5.79 -18.13 -4.48
N SER A 170 -5.42 -19.02 -5.40
CA SER A 170 -5.48 -20.47 -5.23
C SER A 170 -4.51 -20.94 -4.14
N PRO A 171 -4.86 -21.97 -3.34
CA PRO A 171 -3.94 -22.55 -2.37
C PRO A 171 -2.61 -23.00 -2.97
N SER A 172 -2.62 -23.49 -4.22
CA SER A 172 -1.42 -23.88 -4.96
C SER A 172 -0.46 -22.73 -5.25
N ILE A 173 -0.93 -21.50 -5.22
CA ILE A 173 -0.07 -20.31 -5.34
C ILE A 173 0.53 -19.96 -3.97
N GLY A 174 -0.21 -20.18 -2.90
CA GLY A 174 0.17 -19.82 -1.53
C GLY A 174 -0.88 -18.97 -0.84
N ASP A 175 -0.45 -18.29 0.23
CA ASP A 175 -1.32 -17.37 0.99
C ASP A 175 -0.53 -16.20 1.59
N PHE A 176 -1.24 -15.16 1.98
CA PHE A 176 -0.69 -14.02 2.72
C PHE A 176 -1.07 -14.13 4.19
N VAL A 177 -0.07 -14.26 5.04
CA VAL A 177 -0.24 -14.53 6.46
C VAL A 177 0.38 -13.43 7.31
N SER A 178 -0.01 -13.38 8.58
CA SER A 178 0.58 -12.44 9.53
C SER A 178 2.04 -12.79 9.80
N SER A 179 2.87 -11.78 10.06
CA SER A 179 4.27 -11.96 10.51
C SER A 179 4.40 -12.75 11.82
N ASP A 180 3.29 -13.00 12.54
CA ASP A 180 3.28 -13.84 13.74
C ASP A 180 3.65 -15.32 13.47
N ILE A 181 3.58 -15.76 12.21
CA ILE A 181 3.98 -17.11 11.80
C ILE A 181 5.50 -17.30 11.78
N LEU A 182 6.26 -16.21 11.66
CA LEU A 182 7.72 -16.29 11.56
C LEU A 182 8.33 -16.92 12.81
N PRO A 183 9.25 -17.90 12.66
CA PRO A 183 9.93 -18.53 13.79
C PRO A 183 11.04 -17.66 14.39
N TYR A 184 11.20 -16.44 13.92
CA TYR A 184 12.22 -15.47 14.31
C TYR A 184 11.61 -14.23 14.93
N GLU A 185 12.47 -13.31 15.38
CA GLU A 185 12.01 -11.99 15.82
C GLU A 185 11.24 -11.30 14.71
N LYS A 186 10.18 -10.58 15.09
CA LYS A 186 9.31 -9.91 14.12
C LYS A 186 10.07 -8.83 13.36
N PRO A 187 9.81 -8.69 12.07
CA PRO A 187 10.31 -7.59 11.28
C PRO A 187 9.99 -6.24 11.94
N THR A 188 10.90 -5.28 11.77
CA THR A 188 10.70 -3.91 12.27
C THR A 188 9.60 -3.18 11.52
N THR A 189 9.41 -3.50 10.26
CA THR A 189 8.32 -3.01 9.41
C THR A 189 7.16 -4.01 9.38
N PRO A 190 5.94 -3.59 9.76
CA PRO A 190 4.77 -4.47 9.72
C PRO A 190 4.42 -4.78 8.27
N THR A 191 4.86 -5.91 7.80
CA THR A 191 4.49 -6.45 6.50
C THR A 191 3.72 -7.75 6.70
N PHE A 192 3.07 -8.22 5.67
CA PHE A 192 2.61 -9.57 5.64
C PHE A 192 3.74 -10.49 5.19
N VAL A 193 3.57 -11.77 5.42
CA VAL A 193 4.47 -12.81 4.95
C VAL A 193 3.76 -13.55 3.82
N PHE A 194 4.45 -13.74 2.70
CA PHE A 194 4.01 -14.67 1.68
C PHE A 194 4.42 -16.08 2.09
N ALA A 195 3.44 -16.98 2.16
CA ALA A 195 3.64 -18.40 2.40
C ALA A 195 3.32 -19.18 1.14
N THR A 196 4.25 -20.01 0.64
CA THR A 196 3.98 -20.92 -0.47
C THR A 196 2.95 -21.99 -0.08
N GLU A 197 2.50 -22.81 -1.03
CA GLU A 197 1.60 -23.93 -0.76
C GLU A 197 2.08 -24.76 0.43
N GLY A 198 1.17 -25.05 1.36
CA GLY A 198 1.51 -25.79 2.58
C GLY A 198 2.43 -25.06 3.55
N ALA A 199 2.74 -23.80 3.34
CA ALA A 199 3.71 -23.00 4.08
C ALA A 199 5.12 -23.64 4.12
N GLU A 200 5.52 -24.31 3.05
CA GLU A 200 6.87 -24.89 2.93
C GLU A 200 7.96 -23.83 2.92
N LYS A 201 7.67 -22.66 2.32
CA LYS A 201 8.55 -21.48 2.35
C LYS A 201 7.79 -20.26 2.81
N LEU A 202 8.47 -19.41 3.57
CA LEU A 202 8.01 -18.09 3.97
C LEU A 202 8.93 -17.05 3.35
N MET A 203 8.33 -15.96 2.85
CA MET A 203 9.04 -14.83 2.27
C MET A 203 8.47 -13.51 2.78
N TRP A 204 9.35 -12.57 3.16
CA TRP A 204 8.95 -11.26 3.65
C TRP A 204 10.00 -10.20 3.31
N ALA A 205 9.65 -8.92 3.47
CA ALA A 205 10.58 -7.81 3.35
C ALA A 205 10.85 -7.19 4.71
N ASP A 206 12.10 -6.87 4.98
CA ASP A 206 12.55 -6.16 6.19
C ASP A 206 13.85 -5.40 5.92
N VAL A 207 14.29 -4.64 6.90
CA VAL A 207 15.56 -3.89 6.86
C VAL A 207 16.61 -4.56 7.74
N ASP A 208 17.86 -4.50 7.30
CA ASP A 208 19.00 -4.95 8.09
C ASP A 208 19.48 -3.90 9.11
N SER A 209 20.54 -4.21 9.84
CA SER A 209 21.14 -3.30 10.82
C SER A 209 21.75 -2.03 10.21
N ALA A 210 22.02 -2.02 8.91
CA ALA A 210 22.48 -0.87 8.15
C ALA A 210 21.32 -0.07 7.53
N ASN A 211 20.08 -0.45 7.83
CA ASN A 211 18.85 0.14 7.27
C ASN A 211 18.75 -0.06 5.75
N VAL A 212 19.31 -1.14 5.23
CA VAL A 212 19.14 -1.59 3.85
C VAL A 212 17.98 -2.58 3.79
N SER A 213 17.06 -2.40 2.83
CA SER A 213 15.90 -3.26 2.68
C SER A 213 16.23 -4.50 1.86
N HIS A 214 15.80 -5.65 2.34
CA HIS A 214 16.02 -6.96 1.72
C HIS A 214 14.73 -7.78 1.65
N VAL A 215 14.73 -8.75 0.76
CA VAL A 215 13.79 -9.88 0.80
C VAL A 215 14.42 -10.99 1.61
N TYR A 216 13.70 -11.48 2.60
CA TYR A 216 14.06 -12.58 3.47
C TYR A 216 13.27 -13.82 3.10
N GLU A 217 13.88 -14.98 3.16
CA GLU A 217 13.18 -16.27 2.96
C GLU A 217 13.65 -17.33 3.95
N THR A 218 12.79 -18.25 4.31
CA THR A 218 13.09 -19.43 5.11
C THR A 218 12.27 -20.63 4.61
N THR A 219 12.79 -21.82 4.83
CA THR A 219 12.17 -23.08 4.39
C THR A 219 11.84 -23.94 5.61
N HIS A 220 10.65 -24.54 5.60
CA HIS A 220 10.24 -25.53 6.59
C HIS A 220 10.80 -26.89 6.21
N LEU A 221 11.60 -27.50 7.11
CA LEU A 221 12.26 -28.76 6.87
C LEU A 221 11.35 -29.95 7.22
N ILE A 222 11.67 -31.13 6.67
CA ILE A 222 10.92 -32.38 6.88
C ILE A 222 10.87 -32.78 8.36
N ASP A 223 11.90 -32.43 9.14
CA ASP A 223 11.97 -32.70 10.58
C ASP A 223 11.10 -31.73 11.44
N GLY A 224 10.42 -30.79 10.82
CA GLY A 224 9.57 -29.78 11.47
C GLY A 224 10.32 -28.55 11.95
N SER A 225 11.62 -28.44 11.69
CA SER A 225 12.42 -27.24 11.97
C SER A 225 12.35 -26.26 10.80
N TRP A 226 12.78 -25.01 11.04
CA TRP A 226 12.95 -23.99 10.02
C TRP A 226 14.44 -23.80 9.73
N GLU A 227 14.78 -23.66 8.44
CA GLU A 227 16.14 -23.24 8.07
C GLU A 227 16.42 -21.83 8.61
N PRO A 228 17.68 -21.50 8.92
CA PRO A 228 18.07 -20.11 9.11
C PRO A 228 17.64 -19.29 7.89
N TYR A 229 17.04 -18.12 8.11
CA TYR A 229 16.61 -17.27 7.00
C TYR A 229 17.81 -16.85 6.14
N SER A 230 17.58 -16.79 4.83
CA SER A 230 18.48 -16.17 3.86
C SER A 230 17.96 -14.78 3.47
N THR A 231 18.86 -13.91 3.02
CA THR A 231 18.53 -12.56 2.55
C THR A 231 18.95 -12.40 1.11
N SER A 232 18.16 -11.64 0.34
CA SER A 232 18.60 -11.15 -0.96
C SER A 232 19.82 -10.24 -0.79
N ASP A 233 20.60 -10.09 -1.86
CA ASP A 233 21.57 -9.01 -1.94
C ASP A 233 20.87 -7.63 -1.99
N GLY A 234 21.62 -6.54 -1.78
CA GLY A 234 21.07 -5.19 -1.80
C GLY A 234 20.62 -4.70 -3.18
N MET A 235 20.80 -5.49 -4.23
CA MET A 235 20.46 -5.11 -5.60
C MET A 235 18.95 -4.90 -5.78
N LEU A 236 18.13 -5.72 -5.13
CA LEU A 236 16.67 -5.63 -5.25
C LEU A 236 16.11 -4.31 -4.71
N SER A 237 16.70 -3.75 -3.65
CA SER A 237 16.22 -2.50 -3.05
C SER A 237 16.52 -1.28 -3.92
N ASN A 238 17.56 -1.35 -4.74
CA ASN A 238 17.98 -0.25 -5.62
C ASN A 238 18.06 1.10 -4.87
N GLY A 239 18.51 1.05 -3.60
CA GLY A 239 18.58 2.20 -2.69
C GLY A 239 17.26 2.60 -2.04
N GLY A 240 16.19 1.84 -2.23
CA GLY A 240 14.88 2.08 -1.66
C GLY A 240 14.42 1.02 -0.65
N GLU A 241 13.17 1.15 -0.22
CA GLU A 241 12.48 0.20 0.63
C GLU A 241 11.74 -0.83 -0.23
N ILE A 242 11.84 -2.11 0.14
CA ILE A 242 11.12 -3.22 -0.48
C ILE A 242 9.88 -3.53 0.36
N ARG A 243 8.76 -3.83 -0.32
CA ARG A 243 7.51 -4.30 0.28
C ARG A 243 6.87 -5.38 -0.58
N TYR A 244 6.06 -6.21 0.04
CA TYR A 244 5.15 -7.14 -0.62
C TYR A 244 5.83 -8.08 -1.63
N PRO A 245 6.88 -8.83 -1.25
CA PRO A 245 7.47 -9.81 -2.14
C PRO A 245 6.51 -10.97 -2.41
N PHE A 246 6.42 -11.36 -3.67
CA PHE A 246 5.64 -12.50 -4.15
C PHE A 246 6.47 -13.32 -5.13
N MET A 247 6.72 -14.57 -4.81
CA MET A 247 7.43 -15.52 -5.67
C MET A 247 6.41 -16.33 -6.48
N MET A 248 6.60 -16.38 -7.78
CA MET A 248 5.82 -17.26 -8.65
C MET A 248 6.07 -18.73 -8.32
N PRO A 249 5.13 -19.64 -8.64
CA PRO A 249 5.33 -21.10 -8.44
C PRO A 249 6.53 -21.69 -9.17
N ASP A 250 7.08 -20.99 -10.17
CA ASP A 250 8.32 -21.38 -10.86
C ASP A 250 9.57 -21.30 -9.97
N GLY A 251 9.45 -20.71 -8.76
CA GLY A 251 10.53 -20.55 -7.80
C GLY A 251 11.63 -19.57 -8.23
N SER A 252 11.46 -18.90 -9.34
CA SER A 252 12.45 -18.02 -9.96
C SER A 252 11.95 -16.58 -10.13
N THR A 253 10.72 -16.40 -10.57
CA THR A 253 10.16 -15.07 -10.86
C THR A 253 9.63 -14.43 -9.59
N LEU A 254 10.28 -13.35 -9.14
CA LEU A 254 9.92 -12.55 -7.97
C LEU A 254 9.31 -11.23 -8.41
N TYR A 255 8.10 -10.93 -7.92
CA TYR A 255 7.50 -9.61 -7.95
C TYR A 255 7.57 -8.98 -6.56
N TYR A 256 7.80 -7.66 -6.49
CA TYR A 256 7.83 -6.93 -5.24
C TYR A 256 7.62 -5.43 -5.51
N SER A 257 7.28 -4.66 -4.48
CA SER A 257 7.16 -3.21 -4.58
C SER A 257 8.40 -2.54 -4.01
N CYS A 258 8.93 -1.52 -4.70
CA CYS A 258 10.12 -0.78 -4.27
C CYS A 258 9.99 0.70 -4.63
N ASN A 259 10.50 1.59 -3.77
CA ASN A 259 10.55 3.03 -4.01
C ASN A 259 11.97 3.54 -4.32
N GLY A 260 12.89 2.63 -4.66
CA GLY A 260 14.26 2.95 -5.04
C GLY A 260 14.42 3.50 -6.45
N GLU A 261 15.66 3.52 -6.93
CA GLU A 261 15.98 3.98 -8.29
C GLU A 261 15.22 3.16 -9.33
N GLY A 262 14.69 3.82 -10.35
CA GLY A 262 13.83 3.21 -11.36
C GLY A 262 12.32 3.35 -11.08
N SER A 263 11.91 3.73 -9.86
CA SER A 263 10.52 4.07 -9.58
C SER A 263 10.13 5.41 -10.21
N ILE A 264 8.91 5.49 -10.73
CA ILE A 264 8.36 6.73 -11.30
C ILE A 264 7.43 7.44 -10.32
N GLY A 265 6.74 6.66 -9.48
CA GLY A 265 5.86 7.14 -8.42
C GLY A 265 6.54 7.13 -7.05
N GLY A 266 5.81 6.60 -6.07
CA GLY A 266 6.35 6.21 -4.78
C GLY A 266 6.87 4.78 -4.83
N PHE A 267 6.07 3.81 -4.34
CA PHE A 267 6.34 2.39 -4.57
C PHE A 267 5.86 1.98 -5.96
N ASP A 268 6.75 1.41 -6.74
CA ASP A 268 6.46 0.77 -8.01
C ASP A 268 6.65 -0.75 -7.89
N ILE A 269 5.98 -1.51 -8.73
CA ILE A 269 6.14 -2.96 -8.83
C ILE A 269 7.32 -3.26 -9.75
N PHE A 270 8.25 -4.05 -9.22
CA PHE A 270 9.41 -4.57 -9.93
C PHE A 270 9.32 -6.08 -10.08
N MET A 271 9.98 -6.59 -11.09
CA MET A 271 10.19 -8.01 -11.32
C MET A 271 11.70 -8.29 -11.39
N SER A 272 12.13 -9.36 -10.73
CA SER A 272 13.45 -9.92 -10.88
C SER A 272 13.37 -11.44 -11.03
N ARG A 273 14.44 -12.07 -11.46
CA ARG A 273 14.54 -13.52 -11.50
C ARG A 273 15.66 -13.99 -10.58
N LYS A 274 15.39 -15.05 -9.84
CA LYS A 274 16.37 -15.73 -9.01
C LYS A 274 17.16 -16.73 -9.86
N ASN A 275 18.48 -16.67 -9.78
CA ASN A 275 19.34 -17.71 -10.29
C ASN A 275 19.25 -18.91 -9.35
N LEU A 276 18.74 -20.01 -9.83
CA LEU A 276 18.52 -21.23 -9.03
C LEU A 276 19.83 -21.98 -8.70
N GLU A 277 20.95 -21.64 -9.34
CA GLU A 277 22.24 -22.28 -9.08
C GLU A 277 22.93 -21.70 -7.84
N ASP A 278 22.88 -20.37 -7.66
CA ASP A 278 23.58 -19.67 -6.58
C ASP A 278 22.66 -18.85 -5.66
N GLY A 279 21.38 -18.77 -5.98
CA GLY A 279 20.37 -18.05 -5.19
C GLY A 279 20.40 -16.54 -5.31
N THR A 280 21.27 -15.97 -6.16
CA THR A 280 21.32 -14.53 -6.42
C THR A 280 20.15 -14.06 -7.29
N TYR A 281 19.89 -12.75 -7.30
CA TYR A 281 18.87 -12.17 -8.14
C TYR A 281 19.49 -11.39 -9.30
N TYR A 282 18.87 -11.44 -10.48
CA TYR A 282 19.23 -10.60 -11.61
C TYR A 282 18.77 -9.16 -11.39
N GLN A 283 19.30 -8.24 -12.21
CA GLN A 283 18.92 -6.83 -12.18
C GLN A 283 17.40 -6.69 -12.26
N PRO A 284 16.77 -5.99 -11.28
CA PRO A 284 15.33 -5.80 -11.26
C PRO A 284 14.87 -4.90 -12.41
N GLN A 285 13.67 -5.17 -12.90
CA GLN A 285 13.03 -4.41 -13.95
C GLN A 285 11.71 -3.86 -13.44
N ASN A 286 11.49 -2.56 -13.59
CA ASN A 286 10.18 -1.96 -13.39
C ASN A 286 9.22 -2.51 -14.44
N ILE A 287 8.06 -3.03 -14.02
CA ILE A 287 7.13 -3.70 -14.95
C ILE A 287 6.36 -2.71 -15.84
N GLY A 288 6.43 -1.42 -15.54
CA GLY A 288 5.87 -0.35 -16.35
C GLY A 288 4.37 -0.13 -16.21
N MET A 289 3.84 0.71 -17.11
CA MET A 289 2.41 1.03 -17.14
C MET A 289 1.62 -0.06 -17.88
N PRO A 290 0.36 -0.30 -17.46
CA PRO A 290 -0.46 0.44 -16.50
C PRO A 290 -0.34 -0.06 -15.05
N TYR A 291 0.47 -1.07 -14.76
CA TYR A 291 0.64 -1.58 -13.40
C TYR A 291 1.17 -0.47 -12.49
N ASN A 292 2.28 0.14 -12.89
CA ASN A 292 2.88 1.25 -12.19
C ASN A 292 2.32 2.60 -12.65
N SER A 293 2.23 3.53 -11.72
CA SER A 293 1.67 4.87 -11.90
C SER A 293 2.56 5.93 -11.22
N LEU A 294 2.19 7.20 -11.29
CA LEU A 294 2.89 8.27 -10.57
C LEU A 294 2.60 8.28 -9.06
N TYR A 295 1.92 7.26 -8.54
CA TYR A 295 1.56 7.09 -7.14
C TYR A 295 2.23 5.84 -6.55
N ASN A 296 1.58 5.15 -5.62
CA ASN A 296 2.13 3.90 -5.10
C ASN A 296 1.35 2.71 -5.66
N ASP A 297 2.10 1.73 -6.13
CA ASP A 297 1.58 0.50 -6.69
C ASP A 297 2.17 -0.69 -5.90
N TYR A 298 1.30 -1.64 -5.53
CA TYR A 298 1.63 -2.66 -4.53
C TYR A 298 1.23 -4.05 -4.99
N LEU A 299 1.96 -5.06 -4.48
CA LEU A 299 1.60 -6.47 -4.47
C LEU A 299 0.97 -6.96 -5.77
N LEU A 300 1.79 -7.25 -6.78
CA LEU A 300 1.33 -7.95 -7.96
C LEU A 300 1.41 -9.46 -7.71
N VAL A 301 0.33 -10.15 -8.00
CA VAL A 301 0.19 -11.61 -7.91
C VAL A 301 -0.40 -12.12 -9.20
N ILE A 302 0.13 -13.21 -9.71
CA ILE A 302 -0.43 -13.94 -10.85
C ILE A 302 -0.82 -15.35 -10.37
N ASP A 303 -2.10 -15.66 -10.46
CA ASP A 303 -2.65 -16.97 -10.16
C ASP A 303 -2.86 -17.76 -11.46
N GLU A 304 -1.88 -18.59 -11.82
CA GLU A 304 -1.93 -19.40 -13.03
C GLU A 304 -3.06 -20.42 -13.02
N THR A 305 -3.53 -20.86 -11.83
CA THR A 305 -4.63 -21.81 -11.68
C THR A 305 -5.97 -21.20 -12.13
N THR A 306 -6.23 -19.97 -11.72
CA THR A 306 -7.44 -19.24 -12.12
C THR A 306 -7.25 -18.51 -13.45
N GLY A 307 -6.01 -18.23 -13.85
CA GLY A 307 -5.67 -17.37 -14.98
C GLY A 307 -5.95 -15.90 -14.72
N VAL A 308 -5.90 -15.46 -13.45
CA VAL A 308 -6.18 -14.08 -13.03
C VAL A 308 -4.98 -13.51 -12.27
N GLY A 309 -4.62 -12.29 -12.61
CA GLY A 309 -3.65 -11.51 -11.86
C GLY A 309 -4.34 -10.42 -11.02
N TRP A 310 -3.61 -9.96 -10.01
CA TRP A 310 -4.07 -8.97 -9.04
C TRP A 310 -2.95 -7.98 -8.76
N TRP A 311 -3.27 -6.68 -8.67
CA TRP A 311 -2.36 -5.70 -8.08
C TRP A 311 -3.15 -4.61 -7.38
N ALA A 312 -2.53 -3.89 -6.46
CA ALA A 312 -3.15 -2.78 -5.75
C ALA A 312 -2.46 -1.47 -6.08
N SER A 313 -3.22 -0.38 -6.09
CA SER A 313 -2.71 0.96 -6.37
C SER A 313 -3.47 2.02 -5.57
N ASP A 314 -2.78 3.05 -5.10
CA ASP A 314 -3.43 4.22 -4.49
C ASP A 314 -3.60 5.40 -5.49
N ARG A 315 -3.51 5.13 -6.80
CA ARG A 315 -3.65 6.13 -7.88
C ARG A 315 -4.96 6.91 -7.87
N THR A 316 -6.02 6.34 -7.29
CA THR A 316 -7.31 7.03 -7.12
C THR A 316 -7.28 8.10 -6.04
N GLN A 317 -6.22 8.15 -5.23
CA GLN A 317 -6.00 9.12 -4.15
C GLN A 317 -7.15 9.24 -3.15
N ILE A 318 -7.92 8.16 -2.96
CA ILE A 318 -8.94 8.08 -1.92
C ILE A 318 -8.22 7.89 -0.57
N PRO A 319 -8.46 8.72 0.44
CA PRO A 319 -7.79 8.62 1.73
C PRO A 319 -7.93 7.22 2.34
N ASP A 320 -6.85 6.70 2.91
CA ASP A 320 -6.75 5.41 3.60
C ASP A 320 -7.21 4.20 2.78
N SER A 321 -7.29 4.34 1.45
CA SER A 321 -7.77 3.30 0.54
C SER A 321 -6.77 3.00 -0.56
N VAL A 322 -6.86 1.79 -1.08
CA VAL A 322 -6.22 1.36 -2.33
C VAL A 322 -7.26 0.67 -3.21
N THR A 323 -7.06 0.74 -4.51
CA THR A 323 -7.85 0.00 -5.48
C THR A 323 -7.09 -1.28 -5.83
N ILE A 324 -7.71 -2.43 -5.63
CA ILE A 324 -7.22 -3.71 -6.15
C ILE A 324 -7.84 -3.89 -7.52
N TYR A 325 -7.01 -4.13 -8.52
CA TYR A 325 -7.41 -4.47 -9.87
C TYR A 325 -7.24 -5.96 -10.10
N MET A 326 -8.21 -6.58 -10.78
CA MET A 326 -8.13 -7.95 -11.28
C MET A 326 -7.96 -7.93 -12.79
N PHE A 327 -6.99 -8.68 -13.31
CA PHE A 327 -6.67 -8.66 -14.75
C PHE A 327 -6.38 -10.05 -15.28
N ILE A 328 -6.45 -10.21 -16.59
CA ILE A 328 -6.02 -11.41 -17.29
C ILE A 328 -4.57 -11.20 -17.70
N PRO A 329 -3.61 -11.99 -17.15
CA PRO A 329 -2.21 -11.91 -17.55
C PRO A 329 -2.04 -12.29 -19.03
N ASN A 330 -1.19 -11.57 -19.73
CA ASN A 330 -0.82 -11.91 -21.11
C ASN A 330 0.25 -13.02 -21.11
N GLU A 331 0.14 -13.99 -21.98
CA GLU A 331 1.22 -14.95 -22.23
C GLU A 331 2.45 -14.28 -22.84
N VAL A 332 2.22 -13.31 -23.70
CA VAL A 332 3.24 -12.47 -24.34
C VAL A 332 2.86 -11.02 -24.20
N ARG A 333 3.78 -10.20 -23.71
CA ARG A 333 3.56 -8.75 -23.55
C ARG A 333 3.22 -8.12 -24.91
N ALA A 334 2.13 -7.40 -24.96
CA ALA A 334 1.72 -6.57 -26.08
C ALA A 334 1.49 -5.14 -25.57
N ASN A 335 1.94 -4.15 -26.32
CA ASN A 335 1.78 -2.75 -25.95
C ASN A 335 0.73 -2.06 -26.83
N TYR A 336 0.16 -0.98 -26.34
CA TYR A 336 -0.56 -0.02 -27.18
C TYR A 336 0.43 0.74 -28.08
N ASP A 337 -0.06 1.28 -29.19
CA ASP A 337 0.75 2.17 -30.01
C ASP A 337 0.95 3.51 -29.23
N SER A 338 2.15 4.07 -29.28
CA SER A 338 2.49 5.29 -28.53
C SER A 338 1.74 6.54 -29.01
N ASP A 339 1.14 6.50 -30.20
CA ASP A 339 0.30 7.54 -30.78
C ASP A 339 -1.21 7.28 -30.66
N ASP A 340 -1.62 6.23 -29.88
CA ASP A 340 -3.03 5.96 -29.60
C ASP A 340 -3.66 7.12 -28.81
N GLU A 341 -4.74 7.70 -29.35
CA GLU A 341 -5.45 8.83 -28.71
C GLU A 341 -5.97 8.51 -27.30
N ASN A 342 -6.16 7.24 -26.95
CA ASN A 342 -6.60 6.77 -25.64
C ASN A 342 -5.44 6.31 -24.74
N LEU A 343 -4.19 6.42 -25.18
CA LEU A 343 -3.02 5.93 -24.43
C LEU A 343 -2.99 6.43 -22.99
N TYR A 344 -3.33 7.72 -22.78
CA TYR A 344 -3.46 8.29 -21.44
C TYR A 344 -4.51 7.56 -20.59
N SER A 345 -5.68 7.24 -21.16
CA SER A 345 -6.74 6.52 -20.44
C SER A 345 -6.29 5.13 -20.01
N TYR A 346 -5.55 4.44 -20.88
CA TYR A 346 -5.00 3.11 -20.59
C TYR A 346 -3.91 3.18 -19.52
N ALA A 347 -2.98 4.12 -19.63
CA ALA A 347 -1.86 4.29 -18.69
C ALA A 347 -2.33 4.55 -17.25
N ILE A 348 -3.35 5.41 -17.06
CA ILE A 348 -3.89 5.75 -15.74
C ILE A 348 -5.00 4.81 -15.25
N VAL A 349 -5.45 3.88 -16.11
CA VAL A 349 -6.64 3.03 -15.85
C VAL A 349 -7.86 3.91 -15.52
N ASN A 350 -8.15 4.87 -16.41
CA ASN A 350 -9.27 5.79 -16.22
C ASN A 350 -10.61 5.05 -16.11
N SER A 351 -10.79 4.01 -16.91
CA SER A 351 -11.90 3.06 -16.83
C SER A 351 -11.41 1.65 -17.17
N ILE A 352 -11.76 0.66 -16.35
CA ILE A 352 -11.44 -0.74 -16.67
C ILE A 352 -12.14 -1.20 -17.95
N LYS A 353 -13.29 -0.61 -18.30
CA LYS A 353 -14.05 -0.95 -19.51
C LYS A 353 -13.31 -0.58 -20.80
N ASP A 354 -12.42 0.41 -20.73
CA ASP A 354 -11.60 0.82 -21.89
C ASP A 354 -10.63 -0.30 -22.30
N THR A 355 -10.36 -1.26 -21.41
CA THR A 355 -9.51 -2.44 -21.67
C THR A 355 -10.27 -3.63 -22.27
N TRP A 356 -11.60 -3.55 -22.42
CA TRP A 356 -12.42 -4.68 -22.82
C TRP A 356 -12.58 -4.75 -24.35
N GLN A 357 -12.54 -5.97 -24.86
CA GLN A 357 -12.96 -6.24 -26.23
C GLN A 357 -14.49 -6.32 -26.30
N GLU A 358 -15.04 -6.02 -27.45
CA GLU A 358 -16.48 -6.15 -27.70
C GLU A 358 -16.95 -7.59 -27.46
N GLY A 359 -18.02 -7.76 -26.65
CA GLY A 359 -18.56 -9.07 -26.30
C GLY A 359 -17.74 -9.86 -25.27
N ALA A 360 -16.78 -9.25 -24.58
CA ALA A 360 -15.99 -9.91 -23.54
C ALA A 360 -16.90 -10.51 -22.44
N ASP A 361 -16.67 -11.79 -22.12
CA ASP A 361 -17.31 -12.50 -21.00
C ASP A 361 -16.27 -12.97 -19.99
N PHE A 362 -16.36 -12.47 -18.78
CA PHE A 362 -15.44 -12.79 -17.67
C PHE A 362 -16.03 -13.81 -16.69
N THR A 363 -17.25 -14.30 -16.93
CA THR A 363 -17.92 -15.31 -16.08
C THR A 363 -17.06 -16.54 -15.80
N PRO A 364 -16.28 -17.09 -16.75
CA PRO A 364 -15.40 -18.24 -16.49
C PRO A 364 -14.34 -17.96 -15.43
N TYR A 365 -13.74 -16.76 -15.42
CA TYR A 365 -12.72 -16.35 -14.44
C TYR A 365 -13.32 -16.21 -13.04
N PHE A 366 -14.47 -15.52 -12.91
CA PHE A 366 -15.16 -15.41 -11.63
C PHE A 366 -15.61 -16.75 -11.07
N SER A 367 -16.02 -17.67 -11.93
CA SER A 367 -16.39 -19.04 -11.54
C SER A 367 -15.19 -19.81 -10.97
N LYS A 368 -14.00 -19.70 -11.58
CA LYS A 368 -12.76 -20.31 -11.08
C LYS A 368 -12.37 -19.70 -9.72
N ILE A 369 -12.38 -18.37 -9.57
CA ILE A 369 -12.12 -17.68 -8.30
C ILE A 369 -13.09 -18.13 -7.21
N ALA A 370 -14.37 -18.29 -7.53
CA ALA A 370 -15.38 -18.76 -6.58
C ALA A 370 -15.12 -20.21 -6.14
N ALA A 371 -14.75 -21.09 -7.07
CA ALA A 371 -14.40 -22.48 -6.79
C ALA A 371 -13.18 -22.57 -5.86
N THR A 372 -12.16 -21.74 -6.07
CA THR A 372 -10.96 -21.66 -5.22
C THR A 372 -11.31 -21.26 -3.78
N ASN A 373 -12.22 -20.30 -3.59
CA ASN A 373 -12.67 -19.91 -2.25
C ASN A 373 -13.50 -20.99 -1.54
N THR A 374 -14.13 -21.88 -2.30
CA THR A 374 -14.89 -23.01 -1.75
C THR A 374 -13.93 -24.10 -1.28
N SER A 375 -12.85 -24.37 -2.04
CA SER A 375 -11.79 -25.28 -1.62
C SER A 375 -11.02 -24.74 -0.39
N LYS A 376 -10.66 -23.46 -0.35
CA LYS A 376 -10.09 -22.84 0.87
C LYS A 376 -10.97 -23.03 2.12
N LYS A 377 -12.30 -23.01 1.97
CA LYS A 377 -13.22 -23.30 3.08
C LYS A 377 -13.29 -24.78 3.44
N SER A 378 -13.10 -25.68 2.47
CA SER A 378 -13.09 -27.15 2.72
C SER A 378 -11.72 -27.62 3.27
N ASP A 379 -10.63 -26.95 2.87
CA ASP A 379 -9.25 -27.28 3.27
C ASP A 379 -8.74 -26.44 4.44
N ALA A 380 -9.50 -25.43 4.91
CA ALA A 380 -9.21 -24.81 6.19
C ALA A 380 -9.32 -25.90 7.27
N LYS A 381 -8.17 -26.47 7.64
CA LYS A 381 -8.03 -27.38 8.76
C LYS A 381 -8.74 -26.74 9.95
N GLN A 382 -9.94 -27.23 10.28
CA GLN A 382 -10.70 -26.72 11.41
C GLN A 382 -9.89 -26.88 12.71
N PHE A 383 -8.95 -27.80 12.69
CA PHE A 383 -8.04 -28.13 13.79
C PHE A 383 -6.97 -29.09 13.27
N GLU A 384 -5.92 -29.22 14.07
CA GLU A 384 -4.88 -30.24 13.88
C GLU A 384 -4.60 -30.90 15.24
N ILE A 385 -4.74 -32.22 15.31
CA ILE A 385 -4.53 -32.97 16.54
C ILE A 385 -3.74 -34.25 16.27
N GLU A 386 -2.57 -34.39 16.86
CA GLU A 386 -1.79 -35.62 16.81
C GLU A 386 -2.36 -36.62 17.82
N VAL A 387 -2.94 -37.70 17.31
CA VAL A 387 -3.55 -38.78 18.13
C VAL A 387 -2.58 -39.93 18.44
N ALA A 388 -1.56 -40.09 17.61
CA ALA A 388 -0.43 -40.98 17.81
C ALA A 388 0.78 -40.46 17.05
N LYS A 389 1.99 -40.94 17.34
CA LYS A 389 3.22 -40.47 16.66
C LYS A 389 3.07 -40.58 15.13
N GLY A 390 3.06 -39.42 14.48
CA GLY A 390 2.89 -39.29 13.01
C GLY A 390 1.47 -39.51 12.49
N VAL A 391 0.45 -39.60 13.36
CA VAL A 391 -0.97 -39.69 12.96
C VAL A 391 -1.71 -38.43 13.40
N VAL A 392 -2.00 -37.59 12.41
CA VAL A 392 -2.67 -36.27 12.62
C VAL A 392 -4.09 -36.33 12.07
N TYR A 393 -5.05 -35.86 12.85
CA TYR A 393 -6.44 -35.72 12.44
C TYR A 393 -6.73 -34.23 12.16
N THR A 394 -7.37 -33.95 11.05
CA THR A 394 -7.74 -32.58 10.60
C THR A 394 -9.23 -32.42 10.38
N SER A 395 -9.97 -33.53 10.38
CA SER A 395 -11.41 -33.56 10.22
C SER A 395 -12.07 -34.58 11.17
N LEU A 396 -13.37 -34.39 11.44
CA LEU A 396 -14.14 -35.34 12.25
C LEU A 396 -14.28 -36.72 11.60
N SER A 397 -14.10 -36.81 10.28
CA SER A 397 -14.13 -38.07 9.52
C SER A 397 -12.87 -38.92 9.73
N ASP A 398 -11.77 -38.36 10.23
CA ASP A 398 -10.53 -39.06 10.49
C ASP A 398 -10.64 -40.02 11.70
N CYS A 399 -11.65 -39.78 12.58
CA CYS A 399 -11.88 -40.58 13.75
C CYS A 399 -12.34 -42.01 13.38
N LYS A 400 -11.69 -43.01 13.99
CA LYS A 400 -11.96 -44.43 13.81
C LYS A 400 -12.97 -44.93 14.84
N THR A 401 -13.12 -44.23 15.97
CA THR A 401 -14.03 -44.58 17.05
C THR A 401 -15.11 -43.53 17.26
N SER A 402 -16.31 -43.95 17.68
CA SER A 402 -17.39 -43.03 18.03
C SER A 402 -17.04 -42.20 19.27
N GLU A 403 -16.32 -42.77 20.23
CA GLU A 403 -15.86 -42.07 21.45
C GLU A 403 -14.81 -40.98 21.08
N GLY A 404 -13.86 -41.33 20.20
CA GLY A 404 -12.87 -40.38 19.71
C GLY A 404 -13.51 -39.21 18.94
N ARG A 405 -14.50 -39.49 18.09
CA ARG A 405 -15.25 -38.48 17.36
C ARG A 405 -15.99 -37.54 18.30
N GLN A 406 -16.63 -38.05 19.34
CA GLN A 406 -17.34 -37.22 20.32
C GLN A 406 -16.40 -36.28 21.09
N TYR A 407 -15.23 -36.77 21.51
CA TYR A 407 -14.21 -35.94 22.13
C TYR A 407 -13.62 -34.92 21.17
N LEU A 408 -13.47 -35.28 19.90
CA LEU A 408 -12.94 -34.37 18.87
C LEU A 408 -13.92 -33.22 18.57
N GLU A 409 -15.24 -33.51 18.52
CA GLU A 409 -16.27 -32.46 18.40
C GLU A 409 -16.21 -31.48 19.57
N GLN A 410 -16.12 -31.99 20.81
CA GLN A 410 -15.98 -31.14 22.01
C GLN A 410 -14.65 -30.33 21.98
N TYR A 411 -13.57 -30.90 21.50
CA TYR A 411 -12.28 -30.24 21.34
C TYR A 411 -12.37 -29.06 20.36
N VAL A 412 -12.98 -29.26 19.21
CA VAL A 412 -13.18 -28.22 18.18
C VAL A 412 -14.05 -27.07 18.72
N ASP A 413 -15.14 -27.39 19.42
CA ASP A 413 -16.02 -26.40 20.06
C ASP A 413 -15.26 -25.60 21.15
N ALA A 414 -14.44 -26.31 21.94
CA ALA A 414 -13.62 -25.66 22.98
C ALA A 414 -12.56 -24.71 22.37
N LEU A 415 -11.93 -25.09 21.28
CA LEU A 415 -10.99 -24.21 20.54
C LEU A 415 -11.68 -22.94 20.01
N LYS A 416 -12.85 -23.09 19.39
CA LYS A 416 -13.62 -21.96 18.87
C LYS A 416 -14.01 -21.00 19.99
N ASN A 417 -14.58 -21.51 21.07
CA ASN A 417 -14.97 -20.72 22.25
C ASN A 417 -13.77 -20.02 22.90
N TYR A 418 -12.61 -20.66 22.91
CA TYR A 418 -11.37 -20.09 23.41
C TYR A 418 -10.88 -18.93 22.55
N ALA A 419 -10.91 -19.07 21.21
CA ALA A 419 -10.55 -18.02 20.27
C ALA A 419 -11.45 -16.78 20.41
N ASP A 420 -12.78 -16.98 20.54
CA ASP A 420 -13.75 -15.89 20.75
C ASP A 420 -13.48 -15.13 22.06
N LYS A 421 -13.14 -15.86 23.15
CA LYS A 421 -12.79 -15.27 24.44
C LYS A 421 -11.49 -14.47 24.40
N ILE A 422 -10.47 -14.95 23.63
CA ILE A 422 -9.22 -14.21 23.40
C ILE A 422 -9.53 -12.88 22.68
N LYS A 423 -10.35 -12.92 21.62
CA LYS A 423 -10.75 -11.71 20.90
C LYS A 423 -11.39 -10.69 21.84
N LEU A 424 -12.35 -11.12 22.67
CA LEU A 424 -13.01 -10.26 23.65
C LEU A 424 -12.02 -9.71 24.72
N LEU A 425 -11.05 -10.53 25.14
CA LEU A 425 -10.00 -10.09 26.07
C LEU A 425 -9.12 -9.01 25.45
N ASN A 426 -8.73 -9.17 24.19
CA ASN A 426 -7.91 -8.19 23.48
C ASN A 426 -8.65 -6.85 23.27
N GLU A 427 -9.97 -6.90 23.00
CA GLU A 427 -10.81 -5.69 22.97
C GLU A 427 -10.83 -4.97 24.32
N LYS A 428 -10.93 -5.71 25.45
CA LYS A 428 -10.86 -5.14 26.79
C LYS A 428 -9.48 -4.55 27.11
N ARG A 429 -8.40 -5.20 26.68
CA ARG A 429 -7.02 -4.69 26.83
C ARG A 429 -6.82 -3.40 26.03
N SER A 430 -7.35 -3.33 24.83
CA SER A 430 -7.32 -2.11 24.01
C SER A 430 -8.06 -0.95 24.71
N LYS A 431 -9.27 -1.19 25.23
CA LYS A 431 -10.03 -0.19 25.99
C LYS A 431 -9.30 0.23 27.27
N TYR A 432 -8.65 -0.70 27.97
CA TYR A 432 -7.88 -0.41 29.18
C TYR A 432 -6.74 0.58 28.94
N ASN A 433 -6.10 0.53 27.76
CA ASN A 433 -5.00 1.43 27.43
C ASN A 433 -5.45 2.90 27.31
N SER A 434 -6.68 3.13 26.87
CA SER A 434 -7.26 4.48 26.72
C SER A 434 -8.11 4.95 27.92
N ALA A 435 -8.49 4.03 28.81
CA ALA A 435 -9.36 4.33 29.95
C ALA A 435 -8.62 5.04 31.10
N THR A 436 -9.35 5.86 31.86
CA THR A 436 -8.85 6.60 33.03
C THR A 436 -9.77 6.42 34.22
N GLY A 437 -9.27 6.72 35.45
CA GLY A 437 -10.09 6.74 36.65
C GLY A 437 -10.72 5.39 37.02
N GLY A 438 -11.99 5.41 37.41
CA GLY A 438 -12.74 4.24 37.87
C GLY A 438 -12.96 3.16 36.80
N GLU A 439 -13.12 3.58 35.55
CA GLU A 439 -13.26 2.68 34.40
C GLU A 439 -12.03 1.79 34.21
N LYS A 440 -10.84 2.36 34.36
CA LYS A 440 -9.57 1.62 34.28
C LYS A 440 -9.47 0.53 35.36
N VAL A 441 -9.92 0.83 36.56
CA VAL A 441 -9.95 -0.15 37.69
C VAL A 441 -10.92 -1.29 37.39
N GLN A 442 -12.09 -0.98 36.86
CA GLN A 442 -13.08 -1.98 36.46
C GLN A 442 -12.55 -2.90 35.35
N LEU A 443 -12.03 -2.32 34.26
CA LEU A 443 -11.46 -3.07 33.14
C LEU A 443 -10.31 -3.98 33.60
N LYS A 444 -9.42 -3.51 34.51
CA LYS A 444 -8.37 -4.34 35.10
C LYS A 444 -8.93 -5.60 35.73
N ARG A 445 -10.00 -5.46 36.54
CA ARG A 445 -10.65 -6.60 37.23
C ARG A 445 -11.26 -7.56 36.20
N GLU A 446 -11.91 -7.04 35.16
CA GLU A 446 -12.50 -7.85 34.11
C GLU A 446 -11.46 -8.61 33.29
N ILE A 447 -10.32 -7.96 32.94
CA ILE A 447 -9.19 -8.58 32.25
C ILE A 447 -8.65 -9.75 33.07
N LEU A 448 -8.33 -9.53 34.35
CA LEU A 448 -7.82 -10.57 35.25
C LEU A 448 -8.77 -11.75 35.39
N ASN A 449 -10.09 -11.48 35.46
CA ASN A 449 -11.11 -12.53 35.50
C ASN A 449 -11.20 -13.31 34.20
N SER A 450 -11.07 -12.62 33.06
CA SER A 450 -11.07 -13.26 31.73
C SER A 450 -9.82 -14.14 31.55
N GLU A 451 -8.66 -13.68 31.97
CA GLU A 451 -7.40 -14.46 31.95
C GLU A 451 -7.49 -15.74 32.80
N LYS A 452 -8.07 -15.65 33.98
CA LYS A 452 -8.30 -16.83 34.86
C LYS A 452 -9.25 -17.84 34.18
N LYS A 453 -10.26 -17.37 33.47
CA LYS A 453 -11.17 -18.25 32.70
C LYS A 453 -10.46 -18.92 31.55
N LEU A 454 -9.68 -18.15 30.77
CA LEU A 454 -8.90 -18.70 29.67
C LEU A 454 -7.92 -19.78 30.10
N LEU A 455 -7.30 -19.64 31.27
CA LEU A 455 -6.42 -20.68 31.81
C LEU A 455 -7.18 -22.01 32.06
N LYS A 456 -8.42 -21.94 32.54
CA LYS A 456 -9.27 -23.15 32.71
C LYS A 456 -9.67 -23.73 31.36
N ASP A 457 -10.00 -22.87 30.39
CA ASP A 457 -10.34 -23.31 29.03
C ASP A 457 -9.14 -24.01 28.37
N GLN A 458 -7.91 -23.52 28.54
CA GLN A 458 -6.69 -24.20 28.07
C GLN A 458 -6.52 -25.59 28.68
N GLN A 459 -6.76 -25.73 30.00
CA GLN A 459 -6.70 -27.04 30.68
C GLN A 459 -7.75 -28.00 30.11
N GLN A 460 -8.94 -27.50 29.82
CA GLN A 460 -10.02 -28.30 29.23
C GLN A 460 -9.68 -28.73 27.78
N ILE A 461 -9.11 -27.84 26.99
CA ILE A 461 -8.64 -28.15 25.62
C ILE A 461 -7.56 -29.24 25.67
N GLN A 462 -6.59 -29.11 26.57
CA GLN A 462 -5.54 -30.12 26.72
C GLN A 462 -6.11 -31.47 27.20
N TYR A 463 -7.09 -31.47 28.12
CA TYR A 463 -7.79 -32.67 28.54
C TYR A 463 -8.48 -33.36 27.36
N LEU A 464 -9.24 -32.60 26.55
CA LEU A 464 -9.97 -33.12 25.40
C LEU A 464 -9.01 -33.67 24.34
N ARG A 465 -7.89 -32.98 24.07
CA ARG A 465 -6.84 -33.46 23.18
C ARG A 465 -6.33 -34.83 23.60
N ASN A 466 -6.04 -35.02 24.89
CA ASN A 466 -5.55 -36.29 25.43
C ASN A 466 -6.65 -37.36 25.40
N ALA A 467 -7.92 -36.99 25.60
CA ALA A 467 -9.05 -37.92 25.55
C ALA A 467 -9.26 -38.48 24.13
N VAL A 468 -9.18 -37.61 23.09
CA VAL A 468 -9.19 -38.07 21.69
C VAL A 468 -8.09 -39.09 21.43
N ALA A 469 -6.84 -38.72 21.75
CA ALA A 469 -5.70 -39.60 21.54
C ALA A 469 -5.84 -40.95 22.30
N LYS A 470 -6.41 -40.93 23.49
CA LYS A 470 -6.65 -42.15 24.30
C LYS A 470 -7.77 -43.00 23.71
N ALA A 471 -8.86 -42.40 23.25
CA ALA A 471 -9.97 -43.12 22.63
C ALA A 471 -9.57 -43.79 21.33
N GLU A 472 -8.76 -43.14 20.52
CA GLU A 472 -8.28 -43.67 19.23
C GLU A 472 -7.17 -44.72 19.34
N ARG A 473 -6.47 -44.81 20.51
CA ARG A 473 -5.46 -45.84 20.80
C ARG A 473 -6.01 -47.13 21.43
N LYS A 474 -7.29 -47.13 21.85
CA LYS A 474 -7.93 -48.31 22.47
C LYS A 474 -8.29 -49.43 21.46
N ARG A 475 -7.37 -49.82 20.60
CA ARG A 475 -7.46 -51.02 19.78
C ARG A 475 -6.49 -52.11 20.26
#